data_d2da3edba672659316213bf78da260b9
#
_entry.id   d2da3edba672659316213bf78da260b9
#
_cell.length_a   1.000
_cell.length_b   1.000
_cell.length_c   1.000
_cell.angle_alpha   90.00
_cell.angle_beta   90.00
_cell.angle_gamma   90.00
#
_symmetry.space_group_name_H-M   'P 1'
#
loop_
_entity.id
_entity.type
_entity.pdbx_description
1 polymer ?
#
loop_
_entity_poly.entity_id
_entity_poly.type
_entity_poly.pdbx_seq_one_letter_code
_entity_poly.pdbx_strand_id
1 'polypeptide(L)'
;GAKPLSIAEASRPGFNDITANNWLWGIKINETDRVVTTGICNFPSHMGSLCYGYATVGAWKKVNKKLFNEINETDARKGWFLDGDGNSANLNSTEKAYLAAQGAPAYTQVKFAPYQGKVGTSTNASDIPLIRIEEMYMIKAECEAQTAPATGAATLQAFVRQYRDPQYTLNASTKEGVVNAILEQRRVEK
;
A
#
# COMPACT_ATOMS: atom_id res chain seq x y z
N GLY A 1 -6.17 -20.59 -2.90
CA GLY A 1 -6.96 -19.38 -3.11
C GLY A 1 -6.18 -18.14 -2.68
N ALA A 2 -6.68 -16.95 -3.00
CA ALA A 2 -6.04 -15.69 -2.63
C ALA A 2 -5.89 -15.58 -1.10
N LYS A 3 -4.79 -14.98 -0.67
CA LYS A 3 -4.46 -14.73 0.75
C LYS A 3 -3.95 -13.31 0.91
N PRO A 4 -4.25 -12.62 2.03
CA PRO A 4 -3.64 -11.33 2.33
C PRO A 4 -2.11 -11.42 2.39
N LEU A 5 -1.44 -10.33 2.06
CA LEU A 5 0.01 -10.24 2.28
C LEU A 5 0.30 -10.44 3.77
N SER A 6 1.26 -11.31 4.07
CA SER A 6 1.83 -11.40 5.42
C SER A 6 2.49 -10.08 5.82
N ILE A 7 2.76 -9.89 7.11
CA ILE A 7 3.49 -8.71 7.61
C ILE A 7 4.84 -8.57 6.90
N ALA A 8 5.57 -9.67 6.70
CA ALA A 8 6.85 -9.65 6.01
C ALA A 8 6.76 -9.22 4.54
N GLU A 9 5.71 -9.64 3.83
CA GLU A 9 5.44 -9.20 2.45
C GLU A 9 4.98 -7.74 2.40
N ALA A 10 4.13 -7.30 3.34
CA ALA A 10 3.68 -5.92 3.47
C ALA A 10 4.81 -4.96 3.89
N SER A 11 5.88 -5.47 4.49
CA SER A 11 7.06 -4.70 4.90
C SER A 11 8.08 -4.49 3.77
N ARG A 12 7.66 -4.57 2.52
CA ARG A 12 8.49 -4.30 1.33
C ARG A 12 7.65 -3.60 0.26
N PRO A 13 8.29 -2.86 -0.65
CA PRO A 13 7.63 -2.43 -1.89
C PRO A 13 7.09 -3.65 -2.67
N GLY A 14 5.89 -3.52 -3.21
CA GLY A 14 5.20 -4.58 -3.93
C GLY A 14 4.15 -4.01 -4.89
N PHE A 15 2.99 -4.66 -5.02
CA PHE A 15 1.86 -4.19 -5.83
C PHE A 15 2.19 -3.92 -7.31
N ASN A 16 3.08 -4.72 -7.88
CA ASN A 16 3.62 -4.53 -9.24
C ASN A 16 3.48 -5.76 -10.15
N ASP A 17 2.97 -6.87 -9.63
CA ASP A 17 2.88 -8.15 -10.35
C ASP A 17 1.53 -8.82 -10.11
N ILE A 18 0.83 -9.15 -11.19
CA ILE A 18 -0.50 -9.79 -11.17
C ILE A 18 -0.47 -11.21 -10.58
N THR A 19 0.70 -11.83 -10.48
CA THR A 19 0.85 -13.15 -9.86
C THR A 19 0.86 -13.10 -8.32
N ALA A 20 0.83 -11.89 -7.73
CA ALA A 20 0.75 -11.73 -6.28
C ALA A 20 -0.50 -12.42 -5.69
N ASN A 21 -0.30 -13.22 -4.65
CA ASN A 21 -1.37 -14.06 -4.08
C ASN A 21 -2.56 -13.30 -3.50
N ASN A 22 -2.40 -12.01 -3.22
CA ASN A 22 -3.45 -11.19 -2.64
C ASN A 22 -4.32 -10.48 -3.68
N TRP A 23 -4.02 -10.59 -4.98
CA TRP A 23 -4.84 -9.98 -6.02
C TRP A 23 -5.99 -10.89 -6.42
N LEU A 24 -7.20 -10.34 -6.42
CA LEU A 24 -8.40 -10.98 -6.97
C LEU A 24 -8.61 -10.56 -8.41
N TRP A 25 -8.25 -9.32 -8.72
CA TRP A 25 -8.34 -8.77 -10.06
C TRP A 25 -7.29 -7.68 -10.28
N GLY A 26 -6.73 -7.62 -11.47
CA GLY A 26 -5.73 -6.64 -11.89
C GLY A 26 -5.64 -6.51 -13.40
N ILE A 27 -4.90 -5.53 -13.84
CA ILE A 27 -4.58 -5.32 -15.25
C ILE A 27 -3.13 -5.74 -15.47
N LYS A 28 -2.94 -6.73 -16.34
CA LYS A 28 -1.60 -7.08 -16.80
C LYS A 28 -1.12 -6.06 -17.82
N ILE A 29 0.09 -5.57 -17.62
CA ILE A 29 0.77 -4.63 -18.52
C ILE A 29 1.95 -5.33 -19.17
N ASN A 30 2.12 -5.16 -20.48
CA ASN A 30 3.29 -5.64 -21.22
C ASN A 30 4.17 -4.47 -21.65
N GLU A 31 5.46 -4.70 -21.80
CA GLU A 31 6.43 -3.66 -22.22
C GLU A 31 6.07 -3.05 -23.57
N THR A 32 5.44 -3.81 -24.46
CA THR A 32 5.02 -3.39 -25.79
C THR A 32 3.68 -2.67 -25.82
N ASP A 33 2.97 -2.60 -24.70
CA ASP A 33 1.68 -1.93 -24.65
C ASP A 33 1.87 -0.42 -24.89
N ARG A 34 0.94 0.16 -25.63
CA ARG A 34 1.01 1.57 -26.00
C ARG A 34 1.06 2.50 -24.78
N VAL A 35 0.43 2.11 -23.68
CA VAL A 35 0.49 2.86 -22.40
C VAL A 35 1.89 2.92 -21.80
N VAL A 36 2.78 2.00 -22.17
CA VAL A 36 4.20 1.98 -21.74
C VAL A 36 5.07 2.71 -22.74
N THR A 37 4.86 2.48 -24.05
CA THR A 37 5.72 3.00 -25.13
C THR A 37 5.48 4.48 -25.44
N THR A 38 4.37 5.06 -24.98
CA THR A 38 4.06 6.50 -25.17
C THR A 38 4.69 7.43 -24.13
N GLY A 39 5.59 6.93 -23.29
CA GLY A 39 6.31 7.70 -22.29
C GLY A 39 5.79 7.50 -20.87
N ILE A 40 5.93 8.52 -20.02
CA ILE A 40 5.70 8.41 -18.58
C ILE A 40 4.25 8.69 -18.14
N CYS A 41 3.28 8.61 -19.03
CA CYS A 41 1.88 9.00 -18.77
C CYS A 41 0.96 7.81 -18.43
N ASN A 42 1.42 6.83 -17.67
CA ASN A 42 0.61 5.70 -17.23
C ASN A 42 0.53 5.58 -15.71
N PHE A 43 -0.33 4.69 -15.19
CA PHE A 43 -0.53 4.53 -13.76
C PHE A 43 0.76 4.15 -13.00
N PRO A 44 1.57 3.14 -13.41
CA PRO A 44 2.83 2.84 -12.73
C PRO A 44 3.79 4.02 -12.64
N SER A 45 3.92 4.80 -13.71
CA SER A 45 4.74 6.03 -13.76
C SER A 45 4.23 7.10 -12.78
N HIS A 46 2.92 7.25 -12.65
CA HIS A 46 2.33 8.24 -11.74
C HIS A 46 2.41 7.83 -10.27
N MET A 47 2.39 6.52 -9.98
CA MET A 47 2.34 5.99 -8.63
C MET A 47 3.71 5.51 -8.12
N GLY A 48 4.60 5.07 -9.01
CA GLY A 48 5.89 4.49 -8.65
C GLY A 48 6.92 5.55 -8.23
N SER A 49 7.34 5.52 -6.96
CA SER A 49 8.41 6.39 -6.46
C SER A 49 9.81 5.78 -6.63
N LEU A 50 9.89 4.49 -6.95
CA LEU A 50 11.15 3.75 -7.11
C LEU A 50 11.54 3.52 -8.58
N CYS A 51 10.81 4.10 -9.53
CA CYS A 51 11.10 4.07 -10.96
C CYS A 51 11.26 5.51 -11.50
N TYR A 52 11.91 5.65 -12.65
CA TYR A 52 11.89 6.92 -13.35
C TYR A 52 10.54 7.08 -14.07
N GLY A 53 9.74 8.03 -13.61
CA GLY A 53 8.40 8.25 -14.10
C GLY A 53 7.86 9.61 -13.71
N TYR A 54 6.57 9.82 -13.94
CA TYR A 54 5.92 11.10 -13.65
C TYR A 54 5.98 11.50 -12.17
N ALA A 55 5.91 10.51 -11.26
CA ALA A 55 6.06 10.77 -9.83
C ALA A 55 7.42 11.40 -9.51
N THR A 56 8.51 10.84 -10.03
CA THR A 56 9.89 11.25 -9.68
C THR A 56 10.36 12.51 -10.41
N VAL A 57 9.67 12.98 -11.45
CA VAL A 57 9.96 14.25 -12.10
C VAL A 57 9.20 15.45 -11.51
N GLY A 58 8.68 15.30 -10.27
CA GLY A 58 8.08 16.40 -9.50
C GLY A 58 6.63 16.21 -9.06
N ALA A 59 5.98 15.09 -9.42
CA ALA A 59 4.59 14.79 -9.04
C ALA A 59 4.48 13.74 -7.94
N TRP A 60 5.34 13.81 -6.93
CA TRP A 60 5.39 12.87 -5.81
C TRP A 60 4.03 12.67 -5.15
N LYS A 61 3.67 11.42 -4.89
CA LYS A 61 2.48 11.07 -4.11
C LYS A 61 2.87 10.96 -2.65
N LYS A 62 2.19 11.73 -1.80
CA LYS A 62 2.50 11.83 -0.37
C LYS A 62 1.27 11.49 0.47
N VAL A 63 1.50 10.86 1.61
CA VAL A 63 0.48 10.74 2.64
C VAL A 63 0.38 12.05 3.44
N ASN A 64 -0.81 12.35 3.94
CA ASN A 64 -0.98 13.46 4.87
C ASN A 64 -0.22 13.16 6.18
N LYS A 65 0.56 14.13 6.68
CA LYS A 65 1.35 13.98 7.91
C LYS A 65 0.51 13.53 9.11
N LYS A 66 -0.71 14.04 9.25
CA LYS A 66 -1.62 13.62 10.32
C LYS A 66 -1.92 12.14 10.24
N LEU A 67 -2.32 11.64 9.06
CA LEU A 67 -2.58 10.22 8.86
C LEU A 67 -1.34 9.36 9.11
N PHE A 68 -0.16 9.78 8.63
CA PHE A 68 1.10 9.09 8.89
C PHE A 68 1.37 8.93 10.40
N ASN A 69 1.15 10.00 11.18
CA ASN A 69 1.36 9.99 12.63
C ASN A 69 0.32 9.12 13.39
N GLU A 70 -0.85 8.89 12.80
CA GLU A 70 -1.90 8.02 13.36
C GLU A 70 -1.61 6.52 13.13
N ILE A 71 -0.70 6.18 12.21
CA ILE A 71 -0.28 4.79 11.97
C ILE A 71 0.70 4.37 13.08
N ASN A 72 0.41 3.24 13.74
CA ASN A 72 1.28 2.70 14.79
C ASN A 72 2.67 2.36 14.25
N GLU A 73 3.70 2.47 15.10
CA GLU A 73 5.08 2.11 14.76
C GLU A 73 5.23 0.61 14.46
N THR A 74 4.36 -0.22 14.99
CA THR A 74 4.35 -1.67 14.78
C THR A 74 3.57 -2.11 13.53
N ASP A 75 2.88 -1.15 12.86
CA ASP A 75 2.14 -1.42 11.63
C ASP A 75 3.08 -1.42 10.42
N ALA A 76 3.15 -2.56 9.73
CA ALA A 76 3.98 -2.74 8.53
C ALA A 76 3.73 -1.68 7.44
N ARG A 77 2.50 -1.15 7.38
CA ARG A 77 2.09 -0.14 6.39
C ARG A 77 2.68 1.24 6.65
N LYS A 78 3.15 1.52 7.87
CA LYS A 78 3.85 2.78 8.15
C LYS A 78 5.07 2.93 7.24
N GLY A 79 5.78 1.83 7.00
CA GLY A 79 6.89 1.79 6.07
C GLY A 79 6.54 1.91 4.58
N TRP A 80 5.24 1.98 4.22
CA TRP A 80 4.81 2.32 2.85
C TRP A 80 5.01 3.80 2.52
N PHE A 81 5.41 4.59 3.50
CA PHE A 81 5.66 6.02 3.37
C PHE A 81 7.02 6.37 3.96
N LEU A 82 7.67 7.38 3.41
CA LEU A 82 8.82 8.00 4.07
C LEU A 82 8.36 8.74 5.31
N ASP A 83 9.18 8.74 6.35
CA ASP A 83 9.00 9.58 7.54
C ASP A 83 9.36 11.06 7.28
N GLY A 84 9.41 11.87 8.36
CA GLY A 84 9.77 13.28 8.30
C GLY A 84 11.22 13.53 7.85
N ASP A 85 12.09 12.55 8.04
CA ASP A 85 13.52 12.59 7.69
C ASP A 85 13.84 11.92 6.35
N GLY A 86 12.81 11.45 5.63
CA GLY A 86 12.95 10.81 4.34
C GLY A 86 13.36 9.33 4.40
N ASN A 87 13.12 8.66 5.53
CA ASN A 87 13.44 7.23 5.72
C ASN A 87 12.19 6.36 5.72
N SER A 88 12.38 5.08 5.43
CA SER A 88 11.38 4.03 5.67
C SER A 88 12.09 2.72 6.04
N ALA A 89 11.52 1.99 6.99
CA ALA A 89 12.00 0.67 7.39
C ALA A 89 11.83 -0.39 6.29
N ASN A 90 10.92 -0.18 5.35
CA ASN A 90 10.59 -1.13 4.27
C ASN A 90 11.56 -1.06 3.08
N LEU A 91 12.48 -0.09 3.07
CA LEU A 91 13.40 0.14 1.95
C LEU A 91 14.80 -0.42 2.23
N ASN A 92 15.38 -1.03 1.21
CA ASN A 92 16.79 -1.41 1.21
C ASN A 92 17.71 -0.22 0.86
N SER A 93 19.03 -0.42 0.92
CA SER A 93 20.03 0.63 0.69
C SER A 93 19.97 1.23 -0.73
N THR A 94 19.72 0.40 -1.74
CA THR A 94 19.62 0.85 -3.14
C THR A 94 18.40 1.73 -3.36
N GLU A 95 17.26 1.34 -2.81
CA GLU A 95 16.01 2.10 -2.87
C GLU A 95 16.14 3.45 -2.15
N LYS A 96 16.73 3.45 -0.96
CA LYS A 96 17.01 4.68 -0.19
C LYS A 96 17.95 5.62 -0.96
N ALA A 97 19.03 5.10 -1.51
CA ALA A 97 19.99 5.90 -2.28
C ALA A 97 19.33 6.52 -3.53
N TYR A 98 18.49 5.76 -4.23
CA TYR A 98 17.75 6.26 -5.38
C TYR A 98 16.81 7.41 -5.00
N LEU A 99 15.97 7.22 -3.97
CA LEU A 99 15.04 8.25 -3.53
C LEU A 99 15.76 9.54 -3.07
N ALA A 100 16.86 9.40 -2.36
CA ALA A 100 17.69 10.53 -1.94
C ALA A 100 18.26 11.28 -3.16
N ALA A 101 18.78 10.55 -4.16
CA ALA A 101 19.30 11.14 -5.38
C ALA A 101 18.22 11.86 -6.23
N GLN A 102 16.97 11.37 -6.16
CA GLN A 102 15.82 12.02 -6.82
C GLN A 102 15.20 13.17 -6.01
N GLY A 103 15.68 13.42 -4.79
CA GLY A 103 15.12 14.46 -3.92
C GLY A 103 13.69 14.16 -3.43
N ALA A 104 13.38 12.90 -3.15
CA ALA A 104 12.07 12.49 -2.68
C ALA A 104 11.70 13.23 -1.38
N PRO A 105 10.58 13.95 -1.33
CA PRO A 105 10.19 14.69 -0.12
C PRO A 105 9.68 13.75 0.97
N ALA A 106 9.69 14.23 2.22
CA ALA A 106 9.09 13.55 3.34
C ALA A 106 7.64 13.12 3.07
N TYR A 107 7.24 12.01 3.65
CA TYR A 107 5.90 11.39 3.52
C TYR A 107 5.57 10.87 2.13
N THR A 108 6.55 10.77 1.21
CA THR A 108 6.37 10.14 -0.11
C THR A 108 5.97 8.68 0.07
N GLN A 109 4.96 8.24 -0.68
CA GLN A 109 4.59 6.84 -0.71
C GLN A 109 5.64 6.03 -1.49
N VAL A 110 6.02 4.87 -0.96
CA VAL A 110 7.05 3.97 -1.50
C VAL A 110 6.60 2.51 -1.58
N LYS A 111 5.29 2.29 -1.51
CA LYS A 111 4.71 0.93 -1.48
C LYS A 111 4.77 0.19 -2.81
N PHE A 112 4.86 0.91 -3.95
CA PHE A 112 4.89 0.28 -5.27
C PHE A 112 6.31 -0.06 -5.69
N ALA A 113 6.58 -1.35 -5.88
CA ALA A 113 7.84 -1.81 -6.46
C ALA A 113 7.92 -1.42 -7.95
N PRO A 114 9.12 -1.14 -8.46
CA PRO A 114 9.31 -0.87 -9.88
C PRO A 114 9.16 -2.15 -10.71
N TYR A 115 8.97 -2.00 -12.01
CA TYR A 115 8.89 -3.12 -12.94
C TYR A 115 10.10 -4.04 -12.80
N GLN A 116 9.86 -5.35 -12.64
CA GLN A 116 10.87 -6.39 -12.40
C GLN A 116 11.80 -6.10 -11.21
N GLY A 117 11.40 -5.26 -10.25
CA GLY A 117 12.25 -4.86 -9.12
C GLY A 117 13.44 -3.97 -9.50
N LYS A 118 13.51 -3.43 -10.72
CA LYS A 118 14.63 -2.62 -11.22
C LYS A 118 14.46 -1.17 -10.77
N VAL A 119 15.11 -0.81 -9.66
CA VAL A 119 15.09 0.57 -9.14
C VAL A 119 15.60 1.56 -10.19
N GLY A 120 14.87 2.65 -10.39
CA GLY A 120 15.23 3.69 -11.36
C GLY A 120 14.91 3.35 -12.83
N THR A 121 14.28 2.21 -13.11
CA THR A 121 13.87 1.88 -14.49
C THR A 121 12.91 2.93 -15.06
N SER A 122 13.06 3.23 -16.34
CA SER A 122 12.09 4.03 -17.10
C SER A 122 10.99 3.18 -17.75
N THR A 123 11.11 1.85 -17.68
CA THR A 123 10.07 0.93 -18.15
C THR A 123 8.98 0.83 -17.11
N ASN A 124 7.87 1.56 -17.31
CA ASN A 124 6.75 1.62 -16.40
C ASN A 124 5.67 0.58 -16.77
N ALA A 125 6.06 -0.72 -16.78
CA ALA A 125 5.23 -1.86 -17.18
C ALA A 125 4.79 -2.73 -15.99
N SER A 126 4.78 -2.19 -14.77
CA SER A 126 4.20 -2.87 -13.61
C SER A 126 2.71 -3.10 -13.80
N ASP A 127 2.21 -4.25 -13.38
CA ASP A 127 0.79 -4.56 -13.40
C ASP A 127 0.01 -3.69 -12.40
N ILE A 128 -1.29 -3.55 -12.61
CA ILE A 128 -2.13 -2.63 -11.83
C ILE A 128 -3.13 -3.43 -10.98
N PRO A 129 -3.05 -3.36 -9.63
CA PRO A 129 -4.05 -3.99 -8.76
C PRO A 129 -5.37 -3.23 -8.82
N LEU A 130 -6.47 -3.91 -9.09
CA LEU A 130 -7.81 -3.36 -9.05
C LEU A 130 -8.56 -3.79 -7.79
N ILE A 131 -8.55 -5.10 -7.47
CA ILE A 131 -9.20 -5.66 -6.29
C ILE A 131 -8.23 -6.60 -5.60
N ARG A 132 -8.06 -6.39 -4.29
CA ARG A 132 -7.24 -7.24 -3.43
C ARG A 132 -8.09 -7.93 -2.38
N ILE A 133 -7.65 -9.09 -1.91
CA ILE A 133 -8.38 -9.88 -0.91
C ILE A 133 -8.54 -9.13 0.42
N GLU A 134 -7.64 -8.23 0.74
CA GLU A 134 -7.72 -7.37 1.93
C GLU A 134 -9.01 -6.57 2.00
N GLU A 135 -9.48 -6.07 0.84
CA GLU A 135 -10.78 -5.35 0.80
C GLU A 135 -11.95 -6.28 1.14
N MET A 136 -11.87 -7.57 0.78
CA MET A 136 -12.91 -8.54 1.15
C MET A 136 -13.00 -8.74 2.66
N TYR A 137 -11.87 -8.71 3.38
CA TYR A 137 -11.87 -8.74 4.84
C TYR A 137 -12.50 -7.48 5.44
N MET A 138 -12.24 -6.31 4.87
CA MET A 138 -12.85 -5.06 5.31
C MET A 138 -14.37 -5.06 5.06
N ILE A 139 -14.81 -5.51 3.87
CA ILE A 139 -16.23 -5.65 3.55
C ILE A 139 -16.90 -6.63 4.51
N LYS A 140 -16.28 -7.80 4.76
CA LYS A 140 -16.81 -8.79 5.71
C LYS A 140 -17.01 -8.17 7.10
N ALA A 141 -15.98 -7.53 7.65
CA ALA A 141 -16.05 -6.88 8.95
C ALA A 141 -17.15 -5.81 9.01
N GLU A 142 -17.31 -5.02 7.94
CA GLU A 142 -18.33 -3.99 7.85
C GLU A 142 -19.74 -4.58 7.79
N CYS A 143 -19.97 -5.61 6.97
CA CYS A 143 -21.26 -6.31 6.91
C CYS A 143 -21.65 -6.92 8.27
N GLU A 144 -20.70 -7.57 8.95
CA GLU A 144 -20.92 -8.12 10.29
C GLU A 144 -21.24 -7.02 11.29
N ALA A 145 -20.57 -5.87 11.23
CA ALA A 145 -20.82 -4.75 12.13
C ALA A 145 -22.23 -4.15 11.98
N GLN A 146 -22.90 -4.33 10.82
CA GLN A 146 -24.26 -3.83 10.61
C GLN A 146 -25.28 -4.51 11.55
N THR A 147 -25.07 -5.79 11.85
CA THR A 147 -26.02 -6.62 12.64
C THR A 147 -25.44 -7.03 14.00
N ALA A 148 -24.14 -7.22 14.09
CA ALA A 148 -23.42 -7.68 15.28
C ALA A 148 -22.08 -6.94 15.42
N PRO A 149 -22.05 -5.71 15.97
CA PRO A 149 -20.83 -4.89 16.05
C PRO A 149 -19.62 -5.59 16.67
N ALA A 150 -19.85 -6.42 17.70
CA ALA A 150 -18.78 -7.20 18.34
C ALA A 150 -18.14 -8.21 17.38
N THR A 151 -18.92 -8.83 16.50
CA THR A 151 -18.41 -9.77 15.48
C THR A 151 -17.58 -9.01 14.42
N GLY A 152 -18.07 -7.90 13.90
CA GLY A 152 -17.33 -7.06 12.97
C GLY A 152 -16.02 -6.54 13.57
N ALA A 153 -16.04 -6.10 14.82
CA ALA A 153 -14.85 -5.68 15.56
C ALA A 153 -13.82 -6.81 15.70
N ALA A 154 -14.26 -8.02 16.04
CA ALA A 154 -13.39 -9.19 16.14
C ALA A 154 -12.76 -9.56 14.79
N THR A 155 -13.53 -9.53 13.71
CA THR A 155 -13.04 -9.78 12.35
C THR A 155 -11.99 -8.75 11.93
N LEU A 156 -12.26 -7.46 12.15
CA LEU A 156 -11.28 -6.40 11.84
C LEU A 156 -10.00 -6.58 12.65
N GLN A 157 -10.12 -6.75 13.96
CA GLN A 157 -8.96 -6.89 14.85
C GLN A 157 -8.11 -8.11 14.49
N ALA A 158 -8.75 -9.25 14.21
CA ALA A 158 -8.05 -10.47 13.80
C ALA A 158 -7.26 -10.24 12.50
N PHE A 159 -7.88 -9.61 11.48
CA PHE A 159 -7.23 -9.30 10.22
C PHE A 159 -6.03 -8.36 10.43
N VAL A 160 -6.22 -7.24 11.12
CA VAL A 160 -5.15 -6.26 11.30
C VAL A 160 -4.00 -6.84 12.10
N ARG A 161 -4.26 -7.57 13.18
CA ARG A 161 -3.20 -8.23 13.98
C ARG A 161 -2.40 -9.24 13.18
N GLN A 162 -3.06 -10.03 12.38
CA GLN A 162 -2.41 -11.11 11.63
C GLN A 162 -1.59 -10.60 10.45
N TYR A 163 -2.02 -9.53 9.80
CA TYR A 163 -1.50 -9.14 8.49
C TYR A 163 -0.90 -7.73 8.42
N ARG A 164 -1.07 -6.91 9.47
CA ARG A 164 -0.63 -5.49 9.44
C ARG A 164 0.12 -5.05 10.69
N ASP A 165 -0.53 -5.15 11.84
CA ASP A 165 -0.01 -4.65 13.11
C ASP A 165 -0.31 -5.65 14.24
N PRO A 166 0.70 -6.42 14.72
CA PRO A 166 0.49 -7.41 15.77
C PRO A 166 -0.03 -6.83 17.09
N GLN A 167 0.16 -5.53 17.32
CA GLN A 167 -0.24 -4.85 18.55
C GLN A 167 -1.58 -4.10 18.42
N TYR A 168 -2.23 -4.18 17.25
CA TYR A 168 -3.50 -3.49 17.03
C TYR A 168 -4.56 -3.88 18.05
N THR A 169 -5.22 -2.88 18.62
CA THR A 169 -6.37 -3.06 19.53
C THR A 169 -7.51 -2.17 19.08
N LEU A 170 -8.71 -2.73 19.01
CA LEU A 170 -9.91 -1.98 18.69
C LEU A 170 -10.77 -1.79 19.94
N ASN A 171 -10.95 -0.55 20.36
CA ASN A 171 -11.74 -0.14 21.51
C ASN A 171 -13.11 0.43 21.08
N ALA A 172 -13.75 -0.20 20.10
CA ALA A 172 -15.08 0.19 19.63
C ALA A 172 -16.09 -0.95 19.86
N SER A 173 -17.23 -0.63 20.47
CA SER A 173 -18.31 -1.57 20.76
C SER A 173 -19.62 -1.22 20.04
N THR A 174 -19.72 -0.03 19.48
CA THR A 174 -20.90 0.41 18.72
C THR A 174 -20.71 0.18 17.23
N LYS A 175 -21.81 -0.01 16.51
CA LYS A 175 -21.80 -0.13 15.03
C LYS A 175 -21.00 1.01 14.39
N GLU A 176 -21.32 2.24 14.74
CA GLU A 176 -20.65 3.43 14.18
C GLU A 176 -19.15 3.43 14.48
N GLY A 177 -18.77 3.12 15.72
CA GLY A 177 -17.36 3.05 16.10
C GLY A 177 -16.58 1.99 15.33
N VAL A 178 -17.16 0.81 15.11
CA VAL A 178 -16.53 -0.27 14.34
C VAL A 178 -16.43 0.10 12.85
N VAL A 179 -17.47 0.67 12.27
CA VAL A 179 -17.45 1.13 10.87
C VAL A 179 -16.40 2.22 10.66
N ASN A 180 -16.29 3.19 11.57
CA ASN A 180 -15.25 4.22 11.51
C ASN A 180 -13.85 3.62 11.57
N ALA A 181 -13.61 2.65 12.47
CA ALA A 181 -12.33 1.95 12.53
C ALA A 181 -11.99 1.19 11.22
N ILE A 182 -12.99 0.58 10.58
CA ILE A 182 -12.81 -0.06 9.27
C ILE A 182 -12.44 0.98 8.20
N LEU A 183 -13.09 2.14 8.18
CA LEU A 183 -12.78 3.21 7.24
C LEU A 183 -11.36 3.77 7.46
N GLU A 184 -10.90 3.89 8.70
CA GLU A 184 -9.52 4.27 9.03
C GLU A 184 -8.53 3.25 8.48
N GLN A 185 -8.77 1.96 8.68
CA GLN A 185 -7.94 0.90 8.13
C GLN A 185 -7.90 0.92 6.59
N ARG A 186 -9.03 1.14 5.92
CA ARG A 186 -9.09 1.32 4.47
C ARG A 186 -8.26 2.52 3.98
N ARG A 187 -8.24 3.63 4.72
CA ARG A 187 -7.45 4.82 4.36
C ARG A 187 -5.95 4.55 4.36
N VAL A 188 -5.47 3.65 5.19
CA VAL A 188 -4.06 3.26 5.24
C VAL A 188 -3.75 2.20 4.18
N GLU A 189 -4.70 1.33 3.81
CA GLU A 189 -4.54 0.31 2.77
C GLU A 189 -4.43 0.90 1.34
N LYS A 190 -5.10 1.98 1.07
CA LYS A 190 -5.19 2.63 -0.26
C LYS A 190 -4.10 3.65 -0.46
#